data_b08b9328b78173ca5669bde86ac39ebd
#
_entry.id   b08b9328b78173ca5669bde86ac39ebd
#
_cell.length_a   1.000
_cell.length_b   1.000
_cell.length_c   1.000
_cell.angle_alpha   90.00
_cell.angle_beta   90.00
_cell.angle_gamma   90.00
#
_symmetry.space_group_name_H-M   'P 1'
#
loop_
_entity.id
_entity.type
_entity.pdbx_description
1 polymer ?
#
loop_
_entity_poly.entity_id
_entity_poly.type
_entity_poly.pdbx_seq_one_letter_code
_entity_poly.pdbx_strand_id
1 'polypeptide(L)'
;MSKIFEDNSQTIGNTPLVRLNRVTKGRVLAKIESRNPSFSVKCRIGANLIWDAEKRGVLTKGKEIIEPTSGNTGIALAFVAAARGYPITLTMPATMSLERRKLLKALGANLVLTEGPLGMKGAIAKANEILESEPGKYVLLQQFENPANPEIHEQTTGPEIWDATDGEVDVFVAGVGTGGTITGVSRYIKQTKGKAIVSVAVEPSESPVISQKLAGEEIKPGPHKIQGIGAGFIPGNLDLTLLDRVEQVSSEESIEMARRLMEEEGILAGISSGAAVVAAARLAELPEFKDKTIVVVLPSAAERYLSSALFAGVFSEQELQQ
;
A
#
# COMPACT_ATOMS: atom_id res chain seq x y z
N MET A 1 8.12 19.11 -20.39
CA MET A 1 8.39 18.30 -21.60
C MET A 1 7.72 16.96 -21.45
N SER A 2 6.96 16.48 -22.43
CA SER A 2 6.42 15.12 -22.43
C SER A 2 7.59 14.13 -22.49
N LYS A 3 7.64 13.20 -21.53
CA LYS A 3 8.69 12.20 -21.46
C LYS A 3 8.18 10.92 -22.12
N ILE A 4 8.94 10.35 -23.04
CA ILE A 4 8.69 9.03 -23.60
C ILE A 4 9.40 8.03 -22.68
N PHE A 5 8.67 7.00 -22.22
CA PHE A 5 9.18 5.94 -21.35
C PHE A 5 9.41 4.68 -22.17
N GLU A 6 10.45 3.91 -21.84
CA GLU A 6 10.78 2.64 -22.51
C GLU A 6 9.76 1.54 -22.23
N ASP A 7 9.20 1.50 -21.02
CA ASP A 7 8.14 0.58 -20.64
C ASP A 7 7.24 1.17 -19.55
N ASN A 8 6.11 0.52 -19.29
CA ASN A 8 5.11 1.03 -18.36
C ASN A 8 5.58 1.03 -16.89
N SER A 9 6.59 0.25 -16.51
CA SER A 9 7.12 0.27 -15.14
C SER A 9 7.76 1.62 -14.79
N GLN A 10 8.27 2.34 -15.77
CA GLN A 10 8.91 3.65 -15.57
C GLN A 10 7.92 4.80 -15.35
N THR A 11 6.63 4.55 -15.51
CA THR A 11 5.59 5.58 -15.32
C THR A 11 5.08 5.69 -13.88
N ILE A 12 5.67 4.96 -12.96
CA ILE A 12 5.34 5.04 -11.52
C ILE A 12 5.67 6.41 -10.95
N GLY A 13 4.98 6.78 -9.89
CA GLY A 13 5.28 8.00 -9.15
C GLY A 13 4.69 9.27 -9.76
N ASN A 14 5.23 10.41 -9.35
CA ASN A 14 4.73 11.75 -9.71
C ASN A 14 3.23 11.92 -9.47
N THR A 15 2.74 11.32 -8.39
CA THR A 15 1.34 11.40 -8.02
C THR A 15 1.01 12.75 -7.39
N PRO A 16 -0.20 13.29 -7.61
CA PRO A 16 -0.55 14.61 -7.11
C PRO A 16 -0.81 14.65 -5.60
N LEU A 17 -0.60 15.82 -5.00
CA LEU A 17 -1.21 16.22 -3.74
C LEU A 17 -2.50 16.99 -4.00
N VAL A 18 -3.58 16.61 -3.33
CA VAL A 18 -4.88 17.25 -3.42
C VAL A 18 -5.31 17.69 -2.02
N ARG A 19 -5.70 18.97 -1.88
CA ARG A 19 -6.24 19.48 -0.61
C ARG A 19 -7.62 18.87 -0.34
N LEU A 20 -7.81 18.34 0.86
CA LEU A 20 -9.12 17.91 1.34
C LEU A 20 -9.83 19.13 1.94
N ASN A 21 -11.04 19.42 1.46
CA ASN A 21 -11.74 20.65 1.81
C ASN A 21 -13.00 20.45 2.65
N ARG A 22 -13.57 19.25 2.63
CA ARG A 22 -14.87 18.94 3.26
C ARG A 22 -14.80 17.89 4.34
N VAL A 23 -13.99 16.82 4.11
CA VAL A 23 -13.90 15.70 5.06
C VAL A 23 -12.94 15.95 6.22
N THR A 24 -12.10 17.00 6.14
CA THR A 24 -11.14 17.36 7.19
C THR A 24 -11.14 18.86 7.46
N LYS A 25 -10.67 19.23 8.65
CA LYS A 25 -10.33 20.63 9.00
C LYS A 25 -8.85 20.90 8.72
N GLY A 26 -8.45 22.17 8.70
CA GLY A 26 -7.06 22.57 8.57
C GLY A 26 -6.47 22.36 7.17
N ARG A 27 -5.15 22.18 7.11
CA ARG A 27 -4.42 21.96 5.85
C ARG A 27 -4.01 20.50 5.72
N VAL A 28 -4.92 19.68 5.21
CA VAL A 28 -4.69 18.26 4.94
C VAL A 28 -4.58 18.03 3.44
N LEU A 29 -3.46 17.45 3.00
CA LEU A 29 -3.11 17.19 1.61
C LEU A 29 -3.06 15.68 1.39
N ALA A 30 -3.87 15.18 0.46
CA ALA A 30 -3.96 13.77 0.11
C ALA A 30 -3.01 13.45 -1.06
N LYS A 31 -2.08 12.53 -0.84
CA LYS A 31 -1.21 11.96 -1.87
C LYS A 31 -1.95 10.84 -2.60
N ILE A 32 -2.39 11.09 -3.82
CA ILE A 32 -3.31 10.21 -4.57
C ILE A 32 -2.51 9.12 -5.31
N GLU A 33 -2.24 8.01 -4.62
CA GLU A 33 -1.44 6.91 -5.16
C GLU A 33 -2.17 6.01 -6.16
N SER A 34 -3.47 6.17 -6.31
CA SER A 34 -4.24 5.56 -7.39
C SER A 34 -3.90 6.11 -8.79
N ARG A 35 -3.11 7.19 -8.87
CA ARG A 35 -2.60 7.73 -10.15
C ARG A 35 -1.38 6.99 -10.69
N ASN A 36 -0.88 5.99 -9.97
CA ASN A 36 0.12 5.07 -10.50
C ASN A 36 -0.47 4.15 -11.61
N PRO A 37 0.38 3.54 -12.47
CA PRO A 37 -0.07 2.83 -13.68
C PRO A 37 -0.97 1.61 -13.45
N SER A 38 -0.91 0.96 -12.29
CA SER A 38 -1.86 -0.09 -11.90
C SER A 38 -2.71 0.30 -10.70
N PHE A 39 -2.90 1.59 -10.49
CA PHE A 39 -3.87 2.24 -9.61
C PHE A 39 -3.65 2.01 -8.10
N SER A 40 -2.39 1.85 -7.67
CA SER A 40 -2.05 1.81 -6.25
C SER A 40 -0.62 2.22 -5.94
N VAL A 41 -0.36 2.51 -4.67
CA VAL A 41 0.97 2.78 -4.12
C VAL A 41 1.97 1.63 -4.40
N LYS A 42 1.47 0.41 -4.55
CA LYS A 42 2.30 -0.78 -4.78
C LYS A 42 2.97 -0.82 -6.15
N CYS A 43 2.55 0.02 -7.10
CA CYS A 43 3.26 0.18 -8.36
C CYS A 43 4.72 0.56 -8.15
N ARG A 44 4.99 1.40 -7.15
CA ARG A 44 6.35 1.84 -6.81
C ARG A 44 7.23 0.67 -6.38
N ILE A 45 6.76 -0.12 -5.42
CA ILE A 45 7.53 -1.27 -4.94
C ILE A 45 7.57 -2.39 -5.98
N GLY A 46 6.49 -2.61 -6.73
CA GLY A 46 6.46 -3.58 -7.82
C GLY A 46 7.56 -3.32 -8.85
N ALA A 47 7.77 -2.07 -9.21
CA ALA A 47 8.86 -1.67 -10.09
C ALA A 47 10.23 -1.86 -9.43
N ASN A 48 10.45 -1.29 -8.25
CA ASN A 48 11.79 -1.29 -7.65
C ASN A 48 12.26 -2.67 -7.17
N LEU A 49 11.36 -3.53 -6.71
CA LEU A 49 11.72 -4.91 -6.37
C LEU A 49 12.27 -5.67 -7.58
N ILE A 50 11.69 -5.48 -8.75
CA ILE A 50 12.15 -6.10 -10.00
C ILE A 50 13.42 -5.42 -10.51
N TRP A 51 13.48 -4.10 -10.55
CA TRP A 51 14.68 -3.35 -10.98
C TRP A 51 15.90 -3.65 -10.10
N ASP A 52 15.71 -3.73 -8.79
CA ASP A 52 16.77 -4.09 -7.85
C ASP A 52 17.27 -5.53 -8.08
N ALA A 53 16.34 -6.47 -8.28
CA ALA A 53 16.69 -7.85 -8.58
C ALA A 53 17.46 -7.99 -9.90
N GLU A 54 17.10 -7.20 -10.93
CA GLU A 54 17.86 -7.10 -12.19
C GLU A 54 19.25 -6.51 -11.95
N LYS A 55 19.33 -5.37 -11.26
CA LYS A 55 20.58 -4.67 -10.96
C LYS A 55 21.56 -5.55 -10.19
N ARG A 56 21.08 -6.35 -9.25
CA ARG A 56 21.89 -7.30 -8.48
C ARG A 56 22.23 -8.58 -9.25
N GLY A 57 21.70 -8.76 -10.46
CA GLY A 57 21.90 -9.95 -11.28
C GLY A 57 21.24 -11.23 -10.76
N VAL A 58 20.31 -11.11 -9.78
CA VAL A 58 19.55 -12.27 -9.27
C VAL A 58 18.36 -12.60 -10.14
N LEU A 59 17.76 -11.61 -10.81
CA LEU A 59 16.72 -11.78 -11.81
C LEU A 59 17.32 -11.54 -13.20
N THR A 60 17.45 -12.61 -13.96
CA THR A 60 18.02 -12.62 -15.32
C THR A 60 17.05 -13.26 -16.29
N LYS A 61 17.30 -13.09 -17.61
CA LYS A 61 16.50 -13.74 -18.65
C LYS A 61 16.42 -15.26 -18.42
N GLY A 62 15.22 -15.80 -18.46
CA GLY A 62 14.96 -17.23 -18.22
C GLY A 62 14.60 -17.59 -16.79
N LYS A 63 14.72 -16.65 -15.84
CA LYS A 63 14.20 -16.82 -14.47
C LYS A 63 12.76 -16.36 -14.38
N GLU A 64 12.06 -16.87 -13.39
CA GLU A 64 10.67 -16.58 -13.08
C GLU A 64 10.53 -15.91 -11.71
N ILE A 65 9.71 -14.90 -11.61
CA ILE A 65 9.39 -14.25 -10.33
C ILE A 65 8.36 -15.09 -9.59
N ILE A 66 8.53 -15.25 -8.28
CA ILE A 66 7.52 -15.84 -7.40
C ILE A 66 7.28 -14.90 -6.21
N GLU A 67 6.00 -14.71 -5.84
CA GLU A 67 5.64 -13.91 -4.67
C GLU A 67 4.32 -14.38 -4.07
N PRO A 68 4.26 -14.61 -2.73
CA PRO A 68 3.00 -14.82 -2.03
C PRO A 68 2.33 -13.47 -1.80
N THR A 69 1.21 -13.23 -2.46
CA THR A 69 0.49 -11.97 -2.32
C THR A 69 -0.97 -12.10 -2.72
N SER A 70 -1.83 -11.47 -1.97
CA SER A 70 -3.27 -11.44 -2.21
C SER A 70 -3.79 -10.06 -2.59
N GLY A 71 -2.90 -9.07 -2.71
CA GLY A 71 -3.30 -7.67 -2.81
C GLY A 71 -2.76 -6.92 -4.02
N ASN A 72 -2.66 -5.62 -3.84
CA ASN A 72 -2.19 -4.68 -4.86
C ASN A 72 -0.75 -4.95 -5.30
N THR A 73 0.09 -5.54 -4.43
CA THR A 73 1.45 -5.94 -4.78
C THR A 73 1.47 -6.98 -5.91
N GLY A 74 0.57 -7.96 -5.88
CA GLY A 74 0.47 -8.95 -6.96
C GLY A 74 0.16 -8.31 -8.31
N ILE A 75 -0.75 -7.35 -8.34
CA ILE A 75 -1.11 -6.62 -9.56
C ILE A 75 0.08 -5.77 -10.03
N ALA A 76 0.75 -5.09 -9.10
CA ALA A 76 1.93 -4.26 -9.41
C ALA A 76 3.07 -5.11 -9.98
N LEU A 77 3.40 -6.23 -9.35
CA LEU A 77 4.42 -7.15 -9.84
C LEU A 77 4.05 -7.75 -11.20
N ALA A 78 2.77 -8.10 -11.40
CA ALA A 78 2.31 -8.69 -12.65
C ALA A 78 2.43 -7.70 -13.82
N PHE A 79 2.03 -6.42 -13.65
CA PHE A 79 2.16 -5.45 -14.73
C PHE A 79 3.64 -5.14 -15.05
N VAL A 80 4.49 -5.04 -14.03
CA VAL A 80 5.92 -4.79 -14.23
C VAL A 80 6.59 -6.00 -14.90
N ALA A 81 6.29 -7.21 -14.44
CA ALA A 81 6.80 -8.44 -15.06
C ALA A 81 6.39 -8.52 -16.54
N ALA A 82 5.12 -8.24 -16.85
CA ALA A 82 4.64 -8.18 -18.23
C ALA A 82 5.39 -7.13 -19.07
N ALA A 83 5.55 -5.91 -18.54
CA ALA A 83 6.24 -4.82 -19.23
C ALA A 83 7.72 -5.13 -19.51
N ARG A 84 8.36 -5.92 -18.64
CA ARG A 84 9.79 -6.24 -18.74
C ARG A 84 10.09 -7.65 -19.27
N GLY A 85 9.04 -8.42 -19.58
CA GLY A 85 9.17 -9.73 -20.23
C GLY A 85 9.58 -10.88 -19.28
N TYR A 86 9.24 -10.80 -17.99
CA TYR A 86 9.46 -11.88 -17.03
C TYR A 86 8.19 -12.69 -16.79
N PRO A 87 8.30 -14.03 -16.77
CA PRO A 87 7.24 -14.86 -16.23
C PRO A 87 7.11 -14.63 -14.72
N ILE A 88 5.88 -14.70 -14.23
CA ILE A 88 5.58 -14.51 -12.81
C ILE A 88 4.55 -15.53 -12.32
N THR A 89 4.81 -16.15 -11.19
CA THR A 89 3.88 -16.98 -10.42
C THR A 89 3.52 -16.29 -9.12
N LEU A 90 2.22 -16.18 -8.84
CA LEU A 90 1.69 -15.61 -7.62
C LEU A 90 0.92 -16.69 -6.84
N THR A 91 1.26 -16.87 -5.58
CA THR A 91 0.53 -17.75 -4.67
C THR A 91 -0.43 -16.95 -3.81
N MET A 92 -1.67 -17.39 -3.68
CA MET A 92 -2.70 -16.68 -2.94
C MET A 92 -3.82 -17.61 -2.47
N PRO A 93 -4.52 -17.24 -1.36
CA PRO A 93 -5.68 -18.02 -0.92
C PRO A 93 -6.79 -18.03 -1.96
N ALA A 94 -7.51 -19.15 -2.08
CA ALA A 94 -8.65 -19.31 -3.00
C ALA A 94 -9.83 -18.38 -2.66
N THR A 95 -9.82 -17.75 -1.49
CA THR A 95 -10.80 -16.73 -1.07
C THR A 95 -10.64 -15.38 -1.76
N MET A 96 -9.57 -15.20 -2.53
CA MET A 96 -9.38 -13.96 -3.32
C MET A 96 -10.49 -13.77 -4.34
N SER A 97 -10.95 -12.52 -4.50
CA SER A 97 -12.04 -12.18 -5.42
C SER A 97 -11.74 -12.62 -6.85
N LEU A 98 -12.80 -13.02 -7.55
CA LEU A 98 -12.68 -13.46 -8.94
C LEU A 98 -12.19 -12.34 -9.86
N GLU A 99 -12.60 -11.10 -9.61
CA GLU A 99 -12.18 -9.91 -10.37
C GLU A 99 -10.66 -9.73 -10.28
N ARG A 100 -10.10 -9.86 -9.08
CA ARG A 100 -8.65 -9.76 -8.87
C ARG A 100 -7.90 -10.88 -9.59
N ARG A 101 -8.39 -12.11 -9.51
CA ARG A 101 -7.80 -13.25 -10.24
C ARG A 101 -7.87 -13.07 -11.75
N LYS A 102 -8.99 -12.55 -12.28
CA LYS A 102 -9.15 -12.21 -13.70
C LYS A 102 -8.11 -11.17 -14.14
N LEU A 103 -7.93 -10.12 -13.36
CA LEU A 103 -6.96 -9.05 -13.65
C LEU A 103 -5.52 -9.59 -13.70
N LEU A 104 -5.12 -10.41 -12.73
CA LEU A 104 -3.81 -11.03 -12.70
C LEU A 104 -3.57 -11.97 -13.89
N LYS A 105 -4.59 -12.76 -14.26
CA LYS A 105 -4.53 -13.61 -15.46
C LYS A 105 -4.42 -12.80 -16.74
N ALA A 106 -5.13 -11.69 -16.84
CA ALA A 106 -5.04 -10.78 -18.00
C ALA A 106 -3.64 -10.15 -18.15
N LEU A 107 -2.93 -9.96 -17.03
CA LEU A 107 -1.55 -9.50 -17.02
C LEU A 107 -0.53 -10.65 -17.29
N GLY A 108 -0.99 -11.86 -17.57
CA GLY A 108 -0.13 -12.99 -17.89
C GLY A 108 0.44 -13.74 -16.68
N ALA A 109 0.00 -13.43 -15.46
CA ALA A 109 0.50 -14.10 -14.27
C ALA A 109 -0.03 -15.55 -14.17
N ASN A 110 0.83 -16.45 -13.74
CA ASN A 110 0.46 -17.78 -13.30
C ASN A 110 -0.03 -17.71 -11.85
N LEU A 111 -1.23 -18.24 -11.56
CA LEU A 111 -1.83 -18.21 -10.23
C LEU A 111 -1.84 -19.61 -9.63
N VAL A 112 -1.29 -19.72 -8.42
CA VAL A 112 -1.36 -20.92 -7.60
C VAL A 112 -2.25 -20.62 -6.40
N LEU A 113 -3.44 -21.19 -6.39
CA LEU A 113 -4.41 -20.99 -5.32
C LEU A 113 -4.15 -21.98 -4.19
N THR A 114 -4.14 -21.47 -2.96
CA THR A 114 -4.01 -22.28 -1.75
C THR A 114 -5.33 -22.36 -1.00
N GLU A 115 -5.46 -23.29 -0.06
CA GLU A 115 -6.67 -23.45 0.73
C GLU A 115 -7.02 -22.17 1.48
N GLY A 116 -8.28 -21.73 1.36
CA GLY A 116 -8.75 -20.50 1.98
C GLY A 116 -8.50 -20.39 3.48
N PRO A 117 -8.79 -21.41 4.29
CA PRO A 117 -8.57 -21.38 5.73
C PRO A 117 -7.13 -21.15 6.17
N LEU A 118 -6.16 -21.52 5.34
CA LEU A 118 -4.72 -21.30 5.62
C LEU A 118 -4.28 -19.84 5.40
N GLY A 119 -5.10 -19.02 4.75
CA GLY A 119 -4.82 -17.61 4.51
C GLY A 119 -3.45 -17.35 3.88
N MET A 120 -2.81 -16.25 4.26
CA MET A 120 -1.47 -15.90 3.74
C MET A 120 -0.37 -16.87 4.18
N LYS A 121 -0.51 -17.54 5.32
CA LYS A 121 0.46 -18.58 5.74
C LYS A 121 0.54 -19.71 4.73
N GLY A 122 -0.61 -20.16 4.21
CA GLY A 122 -0.68 -21.18 3.16
C GLY A 122 -0.04 -20.71 1.86
N ALA A 123 -0.29 -19.45 1.46
CA ALA A 123 0.32 -18.88 0.26
C ALA A 123 1.85 -18.76 0.37
N ILE A 124 2.37 -18.35 1.53
CA ILE A 124 3.81 -18.26 1.81
C ILE A 124 4.44 -19.65 1.77
N ALA A 125 3.84 -20.63 2.45
CA ALA A 125 4.35 -22.00 2.45
C ALA A 125 4.41 -22.58 1.02
N LYS A 126 3.38 -22.32 0.20
CA LYS A 126 3.35 -22.78 -1.19
C LYS A 126 4.39 -22.08 -2.07
N ALA A 127 4.62 -20.79 -1.88
CA ALA A 127 5.69 -20.08 -2.59
C ALA A 127 7.07 -20.66 -2.28
N ASN A 128 7.34 -20.96 -1.01
CA ASN A 128 8.60 -21.59 -0.59
C ASN A 128 8.75 -23.01 -1.16
N GLU A 129 7.69 -23.82 -1.13
CA GLU A 129 7.68 -25.17 -1.75
C GLU A 129 8.05 -25.10 -3.24
N ILE A 130 7.47 -24.17 -3.99
CA ILE A 130 7.78 -23.98 -5.41
C ILE A 130 9.22 -23.50 -5.60
N LEU A 131 9.67 -22.56 -4.79
CA LEU A 131 11.04 -22.03 -4.83
C LEU A 131 12.08 -23.15 -4.63
N GLU A 132 11.83 -24.05 -3.70
CA GLU A 132 12.71 -25.18 -3.37
C GLU A 132 12.65 -26.31 -4.40
N SER A 133 11.51 -26.47 -5.11
CA SER A 133 11.32 -27.55 -6.08
C SER A 133 12.21 -27.43 -7.32
N GLU A 134 12.56 -26.21 -7.73
CA GLU A 134 13.41 -25.94 -8.89
C GLU A 134 14.48 -24.88 -8.52
N PRO A 135 15.56 -25.27 -7.81
CA PRO A 135 16.61 -24.35 -7.40
C PRO A 135 17.21 -23.55 -8.57
N GLY A 136 17.27 -22.23 -8.39
CA GLY A 136 17.84 -21.32 -9.38
C GLY A 136 16.88 -20.83 -10.47
N LYS A 137 15.68 -21.39 -10.58
CA LYS A 137 14.66 -20.96 -11.55
C LYS A 137 13.89 -19.73 -11.06
N TYR A 138 13.47 -19.72 -9.79
CA TYR A 138 12.61 -18.69 -9.22
C TYR A 138 13.37 -17.64 -8.45
N VAL A 139 12.84 -16.41 -8.45
CA VAL A 139 13.30 -15.29 -7.62
C VAL A 139 12.14 -14.83 -6.74
N LEU A 140 12.29 -14.98 -5.42
CA LEU A 140 11.35 -14.49 -4.42
C LEU A 140 11.74 -13.06 -4.04
N LEU A 141 10.81 -12.11 -4.15
CA LEU A 141 11.10 -10.69 -3.97
C LEU A 141 10.94 -10.19 -2.53
N GLN A 142 10.08 -10.83 -1.72
CA GLN A 142 9.93 -10.57 -0.28
C GLN A 142 9.54 -9.13 0.08
N GLN A 143 8.34 -8.71 -0.30
CA GLN A 143 7.86 -7.34 -0.10
C GLN A 143 7.96 -6.81 1.35
N PHE A 144 7.88 -7.68 2.35
CA PHE A 144 7.92 -7.28 3.76
C PHE A 144 9.34 -7.10 4.33
N GLU A 145 10.34 -7.69 3.69
CA GLU A 145 11.72 -7.74 4.18
C GLU A 145 12.71 -7.04 3.25
N ASN A 146 12.44 -6.99 1.96
CA ASN A 146 13.37 -6.48 0.96
C ASN A 146 13.50 -4.95 1.06
N PRO A 147 14.71 -4.42 1.32
CA PRO A 147 14.95 -2.98 1.49
C PRO A 147 14.68 -2.15 0.24
N ALA A 148 14.59 -2.77 -0.95
CA ALA A 148 14.18 -2.09 -2.17
C ALA A 148 12.76 -1.49 -2.08
N ASN A 149 11.93 -1.98 -1.14
CA ASN A 149 10.62 -1.43 -0.86
C ASN A 149 10.72 -0.03 -0.22
N PRO A 150 11.22 0.18 1.00
CA PRO A 150 11.34 1.53 1.55
C PRO A 150 12.25 2.43 0.70
N GLU A 151 13.24 1.88 0.02
CA GLU A 151 14.16 2.63 -0.85
C GLU A 151 13.42 3.43 -1.94
N ILE A 152 12.46 2.85 -2.65
CA ILE A 152 11.73 3.58 -3.70
C ILE A 152 10.90 4.72 -3.13
N HIS A 153 10.41 4.60 -1.90
CA HIS A 153 9.69 5.68 -1.23
C HIS A 153 10.63 6.79 -0.76
N GLU A 154 11.83 6.45 -0.34
CA GLU A 154 12.89 7.40 -0.02
C GLU A 154 13.35 8.17 -1.28
N GLN A 155 13.45 7.48 -2.42
CA GLN A 155 13.91 8.05 -3.69
C GLN A 155 12.83 8.80 -4.46
N THR A 156 11.53 8.51 -4.26
CA THR A 156 10.45 9.06 -5.07
C THR A 156 9.31 9.68 -4.26
N THR A 157 8.62 8.95 -3.44
CA THR A 157 7.47 9.44 -2.67
C THR A 157 7.86 10.58 -1.73
N GLY A 158 8.96 10.43 -1.01
CA GLY A 158 9.50 11.46 -0.11
C GLY A 158 9.85 12.76 -0.84
N PRO A 159 10.69 12.74 -1.87
CA PRO A 159 10.98 13.90 -2.71
C PRO A 159 9.75 14.56 -3.32
N GLU A 160 8.80 13.79 -3.86
CA GLU A 160 7.55 14.32 -4.41
C GLU A 160 6.73 15.10 -3.38
N ILE A 161 6.64 14.59 -2.14
CA ILE A 161 5.94 15.29 -1.05
C ILE A 161 6.69 16.55 -0.65
N TRP A 162 8.00 16.46 -0.50
CA TRP A 162 8.85 17.59 -0.14
C TRP A 162 8.75 18.73 -1.14
N ASP A 163 8.92 18.43 -2.42
CA ASP A 163 8.90 19.44 -3.49
C ASP A 163 7.50 20.06 -3.68
N ALA A 164 6.44 19.24 -3.62
CA ALA A 164 5.07 19.72 -3.76
C ALA A 164 4.58 20.59 -2.59
N THR A 165 5.23 20.51 -1.42
CA THR A 165 4.94 21.33 -0.24
C THR A 165 5.97 22.42 0.00
N ASP A 166 6.96 22.61 -0.89
CA ASP A 166 8.11 23.49 -0.66
C ASP A 166 8.79 23.25 0.70
N GLY A 167 8.79 21.99 1.15
CA GLY A 167 9.33 21.57 2.44
C GLY A 167 8.45 21.92 3.65
N GLU A 168 7.23 22.40 3.45
CA GLU A 168 6.32 22.81 4.54
C GLU A 168 5.58 21.66 5.21
N VAL A 169 5.75 20.40 4.75
CA VAL A 169 5.15 19.25 5.41
C VAL A 169 5.60 19.15 6.88
N ASP A 170 4.65 19.08 7.81
CA ASP A 170 4.90 18.97 9.24
C ASP A 170 4.51 17.61 9.81
N VAL A 171 3.47 17.00 9.26
CA VAL A 171 2.94 15.70 9.68
C VAL A 171 2.77 14.81 8.46
N PHE A 172 3.27 13.60 8.55
CA PHE A 172 3.11 12.58 7.50
C PHE A 172 2.33 11.38 8.04
N VAL A 173 1.22 11.06 7.39
CA VAL A 173 0.28 10.00 7.80
C VAL A 173 0.24 8.91 6.73
N ALA A 174 0.52 7.67 7.11
CA ALA A 174 0.43 6.52 6.21
C ALA A 174 -0.04 5.26 6.92
N GLY A 175 -0.94 4.51 6.29
CA GLY A 175 -1.29 3.17 6.71
C GLY A 175 -0.12 2.21 6.54
N VAL A 176 0.03 1.28 7.49
CA VAL A 176 1.13 0.32 7.50
C VAL A 176 0.67 -1.05 7.02
N GLY A 177 1.05 -1.39 5.79
CA GLY A 177 1.00 -2.77 5.26
C GLY A 177 2.36 -3.43 5.40
N THR A 178 3.30 -3.08 4.50
CA THR A 178 4.69 -3.55 4.53
C THR A 178 5.62 -2.63 5.32
N GLY A 179 5.17 -1.44 5.67
CA GLY A 179 5.98 -0.43 6.36
C GLY A 179 6.87 0.43 5.45
N GLY A 180 6.97 0.08 4.17
CA GLY A 180 7.90 0.74 3.25
C GLY A 180 7.59 2.22 3.02
N THR A 181 6.32 2.59 2.87
CA THR A 181 5.92 3.98 2.59
C THR A 181 6.32 4.92 3.73
N ILE A 182 5.89 4.61 4.96
CA ILE A 182 6.20 5.47 6.10
C ILE A 182 7.69 5.50 6.42
N THR A 183 8.37 4.36 6.31
CA THR A 183 9.81 4.27 6.54
C THR A 183 10.59 5.08 5.52
N GLY A 184 10.34 4.90 4.22
CA GLY A 184 11.08 5.58 3.16
C GLY A 184 10.86 7.08 3.16
N VAL A 185 9.60 7.53 3.27
CA VAL A 185 9.28 8.97 3.32
C VAL A 185 9.85 9.63 4.57
N SER A 186 9.69 9.00 5.74
CA SER A 186 10.21 9.54 7.00
C SER A 186 11.74 9.61 7.00
N ARG A 187 12.40 8.60 6.43
CA ARG A 187 13.85 8.57 6.27
C ARG A 187 14.33 9.72 5.41
N TYR A 188 13.71 9.94 4.25
CA TYR A 188 14.05 11.06 3.37
C TYR A 188 13.87 12.41 4.05
N ILE A 189 12.70 12.68 4.66
CA ILE A 189 12.43 14.01 5.24
C ILE A 189 13.24 14.24 6.52
N LYS A 190 13.28 13.27 7.43
CA LYS A 190 14.00 13.41 8.72
C LYS A 190 15.53 13.37 8.58
N GLN A 191 16.05 12.43 7.79
CA GLN A 191 17.50 12.19 7.71
C GLN A 191 18.14 12.91 6.54
N THR A 192 17.54 12.92 5.34
CA THR A 192 18.15 13.57 4.17
C THR A 192 17.88 15.07 4.17
N LYS A 193 16.66 15.51 4.50
CA LYS A 193 16.29 16.93 4.55
C LYS A 193 16.50 17.57 5.93
N GLY A 194 16.69 16.78 6.96
CA GLY A 194 16.94 17.26 8.31
C GLY A 194 15.75 17.93 9.00
N LYS A 195 14.52 17.72 8.49
CA LYS A 195 13.31 18.28 9.09
C LYS A 195 12.63 17.28 10.03
N ALA A 196 12.43 17.68 11.27
CA ALA A 196 11.70 16.89 12.27
C ALA A 196 10.19 16.96 12.03
N ILE A 197 9.68 16.10 11.13
CA ILE A 197 8.25 15.90 10.94
C ILE A 197 7.70 14.92 11.97
N VAL A 198 6.38 14.95 12.20
CA VAL A 198 5.67 13.93 12.96
C VAL A 198 5.23 12.83 12.00
N SER A 199 5.83 11.64 12.13
CA SER A 199 5.48 10.45 11.33
C SER A 199 4.44 9.62 12.06
N VAL A 200 3.26 9.48 11.45
CA VAL A 200 2.09 8.82 12.04
C VAL A 200 1.76 7.55 11.26
N ALA A 201 1.94 6.40 11.91
CA ALA A 201 1.50 5.13 11.39
C ALA A 201 0.01 4.91 11.67
N VAL A 202 -0.71 4.36 10.69
CA VAL A 202 -2.12 3.98 10.86
C VAL A 202 -2.24 2.47 10.80
N GLU A 203 -2.92 1.91 11.78
CA GLU A 203 -3.21 0.47 11.88
C GLU A 203 -4.68 0.22 12.22
N PRO A 204 -5.22 -1.00 11.90
CA PRO A 204 -6.57 -1.35 12.32
C PRO A 204 -6.68 -1.46 13.83
N SER A 205 -7.73 -0.91 14.43
CA SER A 205 -8.03 -1.07 15.86
C SER A 205 -8.29 -2.53 16.26
N GLU A 206 -8.76 -3.33 15.28
CA GLU A 206 -9.00 -4.76 15.45
C GLU A 206 -7.70 -5.59 15.43
N SER A 207 -6.59 -5.01 14.95
CA SER A 207 -5.28 -5.68 14.86
C SER A 207 -4.14 -4.69 15.16
N PRO A 208 -4.06 -4.15 16.40
CA PRO A 208 -3.18 -3.03 16.74
C PRO A 208 -1.76 -3.49 17.09
N VAL A 209 -1.13 -4.27 16.21
CA VAL A 209 0.15 -4.93 16.45
C VAL A 209 1.33 -3.97 16.65
N ILE A 210 1.29 -2.78 16.01
CA ILE A 210 2.34 -1.76 16.16
C ILE A 210 2.24 -1.13 17.55
N SER A 211 1.05 -0.72 17.96
CA SER A 211 0.81 -0.17 19.31
C SER A 211 1.21 -1.17 20.40
N GLN A 212 0.82 -2.44 20.25
CA GLN A 212 1.19 -3.51 21.18
C GLN A 212 2.71 -3.67 21.26
N LYS A 213 3.40 -3.69 20.12
CA LYS A 213 4.86 -3.80 20.06
C LYS A 213 5.55 -2.63 20.78
N LEU A 214 5.09 -1.41 20.53
CA LEU A 214 5.67 -0.21 21.17
C LEU A 214 5.40 -0.14 22.66
N ALA A 215 4.26 -0.69 23.12
CA ALA A 215 3.93 -0.81 24.54
C ALA A 215 4.66 -1.97 25.26
N GLY A 216 5.40 -2.80 24.52
CA GLY A 216 6.04 -4.00 25.07
C GLY A 216 5.06 -5.15 25.39
N GLU A 217 3.87 -5.12 24.80
CA GLU A 217 2.83 -6.10 24.98
C GLU A 217 3.01 -7.30 24.02
N GLU A 218 2.33 -8.39 24.32
CA GLU A 218 2.21 -9.53 23.42
C GLU A 218 1.42 -9.15 22.17
N ILE A 219 1.96 -9.46 20.98
CA ILE A 219 1.29 -9.17 19.71
C ILE A 219 0.10 -10.13 19.52
N LYS A 220 -1.10 -9.56 19.42
CA LYS A 220 -2.37 -10.28 19.20
C LYS A 220 -3.07 -9.70 17.97
N PRO A 221 -2.80 -10.23 16.76
CA PRO A 221 -3.48 -9.80 15.57
C PRO A 221 -4.95 -10.25 15.58
N GLY A 222 -5.79 -9.47 14.93
CA GLY A 222 -7.22 -9.77 14.76
C GLY A 222 -7.68 -9.59 13.32
N PRO A 223 -8.82 -10.17 12.94
CA PRO A 223 -9.42 -9.98 11.62
C PRO A 223 -9.97 -8.56 11.46
N HIS A 224 -9.77 -7.96 10.30
CA HIS A 224 -10.29 -6.64 9.95
C HIS A 224 -10.61 -6.57 8.45
N LYS A 225 -11.32 -5.51 8.03
CA LYS A 225 -11.76 -5.30 6.64
C LYS A 225 -10.91 -4.28 5.86
N ILE A 226 -9.87 -3.72 6.48
CA ILE A 226 -9.03 -2.67 5.86
C ILE A 226 -7.95 -3.33 5.00
N GLN A 227 -8.29 -3.68 3.77
CA GLN A 227 -7.37 -4.33 2.85
C GLN A 227 -6.16 -3.44 2.55
N GLY A 228 -4.97 -4.03 2.58
CA GLY A 228 -3.71 -3.37 2.23
C GLY A 228 -2.89 -2.90 3.43
N ILE A 229 -3.45 -2.85 4.64
CA ILE A 229 -2.74 -2.56 5.88
C ILE A 229 -3.04 -3.64 6.93
N GLY A 230 -2.37 -3.58 8.07
CA GLY A 230 -2.64 -4.49 9.17
C GLY A 230 -2.27 -5.94 8.86
N ALA A 231 -1.02 -6.20 8.53
CA ALA A 231 -0.53 -7.54 8.17
C ALA A 231 -0.58 -8.58 9.32
N GLY A 232 -0.81 -8.13 10.55
CA GLY A 232 -0.88 -8.99 11.74
C GLY A 232 0.48 -9.34 12.35
N PHE A 233 1.54 -8.72 11.87
CA PHE A 233 2.91 -8.82 12.40
C PHE A 233 3.67 -7.52 12.12
N ILE A 234 4.85 -7.36 12.73
CA ILE A 234 5.73 -6.20 12.45
C ILE A 234 6.59 -6.53 11.23
N PRO A 235 6.43 -5.81 10.10
CA PRO A 235 7.25 -6.04 8.92
C PRO A 235 8.72 -5.65 9.14
N GLY A 236 9.65 -6.37 8.53
CA GLY A 236 11.07 -6.01 8.56
C GLY A 236 11.37 -4.64 7.94
N ASN A 237 10.56 -4.23 6.96
CA ASN A 237 10.66 -2.92 6.32
C ASN A 237 10.09 -1.75 7.15
N LEU A 238 9.47 -2.00 8.29
CA LEU A 238 8.98 -0.96 9.19
C LEU A 238 10.06 -0.57 10.21
N ASP A 239 10.60 0.61 10.06
CA ASP A 239 11.52 1.19 11.04
C ASP A 239 10.73 1.90 12.16
N LEU A 240 10.53 1.20 13.28
CA LEU A 240 9.78 1.72 14.44
C LEU A 240 10.43 2.97 15.05
N THR A 241 11.74 3.17 14.87
CA THR A 241 12.45 4.32 15.43
C THR A 241 12.10 5.64 14.75
N LEU A 242 11.54 5.57 13.54
CA LEU A 242 11.07 6.74 12.79
C LEU A 242 9.64 7.16 13.13
N LEU A 243 8.89 6.31 13.85
CA LEU A 243 7.51 6.61 14.22
C LEU A 243 7.43 7.51 15.43
N ASP A 244 6.64 8.57 15.34
CA ASP A 244 6.35 9.48 16.45
C ASP A 244 4.99 9.17 17.08
N ARG A 245 4.07 8.61 16.29
CA ARG A 245 2.70 8.32 16.71
C ARG A 245 2.10 7.16 15.94
N VAL A 246 1.17 6.44 16.58
CA VAL A 246 0.34 5.41 15.95
C VAL A 246 -1.13 5.75 16.17
N GLU A 247 -1.90 5.77 15.10
CA GLU A 247 -3.35 5.95 15.13
C GLU A 247 -4.04 4.63 14.79
N GLN A 248 -4.98 4.25 15.64
CA GLN A 248 -5.83 3.07 15.43
C GLN A 248 -7.16 3.49 14.84
N VAL A 249 -7.56 2.85 13.74
CA VAL A 249 -8.82 3.14 13.04
C VAL A 249 -9.58 1.83 12.81
N SER A 250 -10.87 1.82 13.09
CA SER A 250 -11.71 0.66 12.87
C SER A 250 -12.04 0.44 11.39
N SER A 251 -12.44 -0.79 11.06
CA SER A 251 -12.94 -1.12 9.72
C SER A 251 -14.14 -0.26 9.32
N GLU A 252 -15.04 0.01 10.26
CA GLU A 252 -16.27 0.78 10.03
C GLU A 252 -15.95 2.23 9.73
N GLU A 253 -15.14 2.89 10.56
CA GLU A 253 -14.69 4.28 10.33
C GLU A 253 -13.97 4.42 9.00
N SER A 254 -13.16 3.42 8.63
CA SER A 254 -12.41 3.42 7.38
C SER A 254 -13.34 3.36 6.16
N ILE A 255 -14.36 2.52 6.19
CA ILE A 255 -15.36 2.39 5.12
C ILE A 255 -16.19 3.66 5.00
N GLU A 256 -16.65 4.21 6.11
CA GLU A 256 -17.42 5.45 6.14
C GLU A 256 -16.63 6.61 5.53
N MET A 257 -15.38 6.80 5.96
CA MET A 257 -14.53 7.86 5.44
C MET A 257 -14.20 7.67 3.96
N ALA A 258 -13.98 6.44 3.50
CA ALA A 258 -13.76 6.17 2.08
C ALA A 258 -14.97 6.55 1.23
N ARG A 259 -16.19 6.30 1.71
CA ARG A 259 -17.44 6.75 1.06
C ARG A 259 -17.53 8.28 1.04
N ARG A 260 -17.27 8.93 2.16
CA ARG A 260 -17.25 10.39 2.25
C ARG A 260 -16.22 11.03 1.32
N LEU A 261 -15.04 10.44 1.15
CA LEU A 261 -14.05 10.89 0.17
C LEU A 261 -14.59 10.86 -1.27
N MET A 262 -15.38 9.85 -1.61
CA MET A 262 -16.04 9.79 -2.92
C MET A 262 -17.15 10.84 -3.06
N GLU A 263 -18.04 10.93 -2.07
CA GLU A 263 -19.23 11.78 -2.11
C GLU A 263 -18.90 13.27 -1.94
N GLU A 264 -17.99 13.59 -1.03
CA GLU A 264 -17.72 14.98 -0.62
C GLU A 264 -16.49 15.58 -1.33
N GLU A 265 -15.48 14.78 -1.69
CA GLU A 265 -14.24 15.26 -2.32
C GLU A 265 -14.08 14.81 -3.79
N GLY A 266 -14.94 13.91 -4.26
CA GLY A 266 -14.83 13.35 -5.62
C GLY A 266 -13.60 12.45 -5.81
N ILE A 267 -13.06 11.87 -4.73
CA ILE A 267 -11.87 11.03 -4.75
C ILE A 267 -12.28 9.57 -4.61
N LEU A 268 -12.07 8.79 -5.66
CA LEU A 268 -12.32 7.34 -5.65
C LEU A 268 -11.30 6.63 -4.75
N ALA A 269 -11.63 6.50 -3.48
CA ALA A 269 -10.72 6.04 -2.43
C ALA A 269 -11.03 4.60 -1.98
N GLY A 270 -9.99 3.78 -1.85
CA GLY A 270 -10.08 2.46 -1.22
C GLY A 270 -10.25 2.53 0.31
N ILE A 271 -10.52 1.40 0.94
CA ILE A 271 -10.81 1.35 2.39
C ILE A 271 -9.61 1.84 3.22
N SER A 272 -8.39 1.45 2.88
CA SER A 272 -7.19 1.92 3.60
C SER A 272 -6.92 3.41 3.40
N SER A 273 -7.40 4.01 2.32
CA SER A 273 -7.38 5.46 2.13
C SER A 273 -8.31 6.14 3.14
N GLY A 274 -9.51 5.57 3.36
CA GLY A 274 -10.43 6.02 4.40
C GLY A 274 -9.78 5.95 5.79
N ALA A 275 -9.13 4.83 6.13
CA ALA A 275 -8.41 4.68 7.40
C ALA A 275 -7.37 5.79 7.62
N ALA A 276 -6.54 6.04 6.61
CA ALA A 276 -5.51 7.08 6.71
C ALA A 276 -6.10 8.48 6.88
N VAL A 277 -7.20 8.79 6.18
CA VAL A 277 -7.86 10.10 6.30
C VAL A 277 -8.60 10.26 7.63
N VAL A 278 -9.17 9.20 8.23
CA VAL A 278 -9.71 9.27 9.60
C VAL A 278 -8.62 9.71 10.57
N ALA A 279 -7.45 9.08 10.50
CA ALA A 279 -6.31 9.46 11.35
C ALA A 279 -5.89 10.92 11.10
N ALA A 280 -5.74 11.33 9.83
CA ALA A 280 -5.39 12.71 9.50
C ALA A 280 -6.44 13.74 9.98
N ALA A 281 -7.72 13.42 9.89
CA ALA A 281 -8.81 14.26 10.35
C ALA A 281 -8.77 14.46 11.89
N ARG A 282 -8.53 13.37 12.64
CA ARG A 282 -8.36 13.44 14.09
C ARG A 282 -7.17 14.32 14.49
N LEU A 283 -6.05 14.17 13.81
CA LEU A 283 -4.85 14.98 14.06
C LEU A 283 -5.10 16.47 13.77
N ALA A 284 -5.80 16.78 12.67
CA ALA A 284 -6.11 18.15 12.28
C ALA A 284 -7.00 18.89 13.30
N GLU A 285 -7.71 18.17 14.18
CA GLU A 285 -8.51 18.74 15.26
C GLU A 285 -7.71 18.99 16.55
N LEU A 286 -6.51 18.41 16.67
CA LEU A 286 -5.68 18.61 17.84
C LEU A 286 -5.03 20.01 17.82
N PRO A 287 -5.01 20.72 18.95
CA PRO A 287 -4.44 22.07 19.04
C PRO A 287 -3.00 22.17 18.54
N GLU A 288 -2.17 21.17 18.81
CA GLU A 288 -0.77 21.13 18.40
C GLU A 288 -0.56 21.04 16.87
N PHE A 289 -1.59 20.61 16.12
CA PHE A 289 -1.53 20.45 14.66
C PHE A 289 -2.42 21.43 13.90
N LYS A 290 -3.09 22.38 14.59
CA LYS A 290 -4.07 23.29 14.00
C LYS A 290 -3.55 24.05 12.77
N ASP A 291 -2.31 24.54 12.84
CA ASP A 291 -1.68 25.34 11.78
C ASP A 291 -0.59 24.54 11.01
N LYS A 292 -0.63 23.21 11.12
CA LYS A 292 0.34 22.31 10.51
C LYS A 292 -0.12 21.80 9.16
N THR A 293 0.83 21.58 8.26
CA THR A 293 0.57 20.91 7.00
C THR A 293 0.66 19.39 7.21
N ILE A 294 -0.47 18.71 7.06
CA ILE A 294 -0.60 17.25 7.19
C ILE A 294 -0.65 16.65 5.79
N VAL A 295 0.25 15.75 5.48
CA VAL A 295 0.21 14.96 4.24
C VAL A 295 -0.21 13.54 4.58
N VAL A 296 -1.23 13.03 3.89
CA VAL A 296 -1.79 11.68 4.09
C VAL A 296 -1.76 10.91 2.77
N VAL A 297 -1.32 9.64 2.82
CA VAL A 297 -1.27 8.78 1.64
C VAL A 297 -2.61 8.07 1.45
N LEU A 298 -3.18 8.19 0.23
CA LEU A 298 -4.35 7.44 -0.23
C LEU A 298 -3.86 6.30 -1.15
N PRO A 299 -3.75 5.05 -0.65
CA PRO A 299 -3.00 4.00 -1.32
C PRO A 299 -3.60 3.47 -2.62
N SER A 300 -4.94 3.46 -2.77
CA SER A 300 -5.58 2.80 -3.91
C SER A 300 -6.96 3.37 -4.23
N ALA A 301 -7.47 3.01 -5.43
CA ALA A 301 -8.78 3.43 -5.92
C ALA A 301 -9.92 2.53 -5.42
N ALA A 302 -11.13 3.10 -5.32
CA ALA A 302 -12.35 2.42 -4.90
C ALA A 302 -12.77 1.28 -5.84
N GLU A 303 -12.57 1.41 -7.15
CA GLU A 303 -13.00 0.44 -8.16
C GLU A 303 -12.46 -0.98 -7.92
N ARG A 304 -11.33 -1.11 -7.23
CA ARG A 304 -10.76 -2.40 -6.85
C ARG A 304 -11.53 -3.13 -5.76
N TYR A 305 -12.48 -2.46 -5.13
CA TYR A 305 -13.23 -2.93 -3.97
C TYR A 305 -14.73 -2.99 -4.20
N LEU A 306 -15.20 -2.98 -5.46
CA LEU A 306 -16.62 -2.96 -5.82
C LEU A 306 -17.42 -4.13 -5.22
N SER A 307 -16.83 -5.32 -5.07
CA SER A 307 -17.44 -6.48 -4.44
C SER A 307 -17.16 -6.63 -2.94
N SER A 308 -16.65 -5.57 -2.30
CA SER A 308 -16.33 -5.55 -0.86
C SER A 308 -17.36 -4.80 -0.03
N ALA A 309 -17.17 -4.81 1.29
CA ALA A 309 -18.00 -4.05 2.23
C ALA A 309 -18.05 -2.54 1.95
N LEU A 310 -17.09 -1.98 1.21
CA LEU A 310 -17.09 -0.56 0.81
C LEU A 310 -18.37 -0.17 0.05
N PHE A 311 -18.86 -1.06 -0.80
CA PHE A 311 -20.05 -0.81 -1.63
C PHE A 311 -21.30 -1.57 -1.14
N ALA A 312 -21.25 -2.23 0.01
CA ALA A 312 -22.40 -2.89 0.58
C ALA A 312 -23.52 -1.87 0.89
N GLY A 313 -24.74 -2.16 0.40
CA GLY A 313 -25.91 -1.31 0.63
C GLY A 313 -25.95 0.00 -0.20
N VAL A 314 -25.06 0.16 -1.18
CA VAL A 314 -25.10 1.32 -2.12
C VAL A 314 -26.33 1.25 -3.00
N PHE A 315 -26.76 0.05 -3.41
CA PHE A 315 -28.03 -0.18 -4.10
C PHE A 315 -29.05 -0.86 -3.20
N SER A 316 -30.31 -0.41 -3.29
CA SER A 316 -31.44 -1.12 -2.73
C SER A 316 -31.72 -2.42 -3.52
N GLU A 317 -32.47 -3.37 -2.92
CA GLU A 317 -32.88 -4.58 -3.62
C GLU A 317 -33.67 -4.28 -4.91
N GLN A 318 -34.42 -3.19 -4.90
CA GLN A 318 -35.27 -2.76 -6.02
C GLN A 318 -34.41 -2.24 -7.19
N GLU A 319 -33.32 -1.52 -6.91
CA GLU A 319 -32.39 -1.02 -7.93
C GLU A 319 -31.52 -2.14 -8.54
N LEU A 320 -31.25 -3.22 -7.77
CA LEU A 320 -30.54 -4.38 -8.27
C LEU A 320 -31.33 -5.27 -9.23
N GLN A 321 -32.68 -5.05 -9.33
CA GLN A 321 -33.58 -5.79 -10.22
C GLN A 321 -33.81 -5.10 -11.58
N GLN A 322 -33.22 -3.92 -11.80
CA GLN A 322 -33.22 -3.16 -13.05
C GLN A 322 -32.05 -3.57 -13.95
#